data_5bab7e8562b0cb7020b30ad3af0703d7
#
_entry.id   5bab7e8562b0cb7020b30ad3af0703d7
#
_cell.length_a   1.000
_cell.length_b   1.000
_cell.length_c   1.000
_cell.angle_alpha   90.00
_cell.angle_beta   90.00
_cell.angle_gamma   90.00
#
_symmetry.space_group_name_H-M   'P 1'
#
loop_
_entity.id
_entity.type
_entity.pdbx_description
1 polymer ?
#
loop_
_entity_poly.entity_id
_entity_poly.type
_entity_poly.pdbx_seq_one_letter_code
_entity_poly.pdbx_strand_id
1 'polypeptide(L)'
;MKRVIQTILLLLLVVSAAADDSIRLRSCNIRNNTQRALTRSVKQNRSVSYIGHKRQLVVLAAFADVSFVDPNPLQLWGRIFNEEGFAEDQFIGSVHDYFYDQSYGKLNLQFDLQYVRLNSKCAKYASTAKNDDNSQYLVYDIVDSLTNRGNIDWSTYDWDDDGNIDQIIIIYAGKGQNDGGGTNTIWPHHSFLTWHTGGHTKNVTSGGKDYIINRYCCIQERKNTNSYGSFGTICHEYSHCFNLPDIYAGKSIIEYWDLMDAGNYNADGFKPCNYSAFERMLMGWIDIQELTTAEEINNIPALSDEPKAYLVRNDGYSNEYYIIENRQKKGWDANLPGSGLVIFHIDYDKTLWDNLENINANYLRYTIIPANNNSNVSGQSGWAYPYVANDSLTNLSVPAAELIHPNTDNSLLMSKPITKMRVVNGLASFHFMDSTPTGISTTTPQSDKPEAIYDLYGRRINASEVKSGLYIIKYKNGETKKVVFN
;
A
#
# COMPACT_ATOMS: atom_id res chain seq x y z
N MET A 1 -41.11 0.75 37.89
CA MET A 1 -39.64 0.81 37.99
C MET A 1 -38.87 -0.24 37.17
N LYS A 2 -39.51 -1.22 36.51
CA LYS A 2 -38.80 -2.25 35.67
C LYS A 2 -38.76 -1.96 34.14
N ARG A 3 -39.40 -0.90 33.67
CA ARG A 3 -39.40 -0.51 32.24
C ARG A 3 -38.47 0.63 31.83
N VAL A 4 -37.84 1.32 32.81
CA VAL A 4 -36.91 2.43 32.56
C VAL A 4 -35.44 1.94 32.46
N ILE A 5 -35.13 0.75 32.97
CA ILE A 5 -33.76 0.21 32.98
C ILE A 5 -33.43 -0.48 31.66
N GLN A 6 -34.41 -0.94 30.86
CA GLN A 6 -34.16 -1.59 29.57
C GLN A 6 -33.91 -0.59 28.42
N THR A 7 -34.32 0.68 28.57
CA THR A 7 -34.13 1.70 27.54
C THR A 7 -32.75 2.39 27.63
N ILE A 8 -32.09 2.32 28.79
CA ILE A 8 -30.77 2.92 29.00
C ILE A 8 -29.65 1.94 28.58
N LEU A 9 -29.92 0.64 28.59
CA LEU A 9 -28.93 -0.37 28.13
C LEU A 9 -28.85 -0.51 26.60
N LEU A 10 -29.85 -0.04 25.85
CA LEU A 10 -29.85 -0.08 24.39
C LEU A 10 -29.23 1.18 23.77
N LEU A 11 -29.06 2.27 24.54
CA LEU A 11 -28.39 3.50 24.06
C LEU A 11 -26.86 3.49 24.24
N LEU A 12 -26.31 2.57 25.02
CA LEU A 12 -24.86 2.44 25.25
C LEU A 12 -24.16 1.49 24.29
N LEU A 13 -24.90 0.75 23.44
CA LEU A 13 -24.35 -0.16 22.44
C LEU A 13 -24.29 0.42 21.02
N VAL A 14 -24.81 1.63 20.80
CA VAL A 14 -24.79 2.29 19.47
C VAL A 14 -23.68 3.33 19.35
N VAL A 15 -22.99 3.68 20.45
CA VAL A 15 -21.92 4.71 20.43
C VAL A 15 -20.52 4.12 20.16
N SER A 16 -20.34 2.80 20.20
CA SER A 16 -19.03 2.18 19.97
C SER A 16 -18.70 1.84 18.51
N ALA A 17 -19.68 1.93 17.59
CA ALA A 17 -19.45 1.62 16.17
C ALA A 17 -19.13 2.86 15.30
N ALA A 18 -19.40 4.08 15.81
CA ALA A 18 -19.18 5.32 15.04
C ALA A 18 -17.80 5.98 15.31
N ALA A 19 -17.02 5.47 16.25
CA ALA A 19 -15.72 6.05 16.60
C ALA A 19 -14.55 5.48 15.77
N ASP A 20 -14.76 4.40 15.02
CA ASP A 20 -13.68 3.68 14.33
C ASP A 20 -13.44 4.13 12.89
N ASP A 21 -14.44 4.71 12.22
CA ASP A 21 -14.29 5.19 10.83
C ASP A 21 -13.53 6.54 10.72
N SER A 22 -13.42 7.31 11.79
CA SER A 22 -12.69 8.58 11.79
C SER A 22 -11.17 8.44 11.98
N ILE A 23 -10.72 7.26 12.37
CA ILE A 23 -9.29 6.97 12.63
C ILE A 23 -8.53 6.63 11.35
N ARG A 24 -9.23 6.26 10.27
CA ARG A 24 -8.69 5.56 9.10
C ARG A 24 -8.10 6.42 7.98
N LEU A 25 -8.19 7.75 8.06
CA LEU A 25 -7.64 8.66 7.04
C LEU A 25 -6.69 9.67 7.68
N ARG A 26 -5.63 9.17 8.35
CA ARG A 26 -4.83 10.03 9.22
C ARG A 26 -3.48 10.44 8.67
N SER A 27 -3.01 9.90 7.54
CA SER A 27 -1.68 10.22 7.04
C SER A 27 -1.66 11.27 5.94
N CYS A 28 -2.44 11.20 4.91
CA CYS A 28 -2.40 12.22 3.85
C CYS A 28 -3.75 12.93 3.64
N ASN A 29 -3.70 14.21 3.31
CA ASN A 29 -4.87 14.97 2.88
C ASN A 29 -5.15 14.70 1.41
N ILE A 30 -6.26 14.01 1.11
CA ILE A 30 -6.78 13.94 -0.25
C ILE A 30 -7.30 15.33 -0.62
N ARG A 31 -6.48 16.11 -1.29
CA ARG A 31 -6.97 17.31 -1.98
C ARG A 31 -7.78 16.85 -3.19
N ASN A 32 -9.04 17.33 -3.28
CA ASN A 32 -9.85 17.12 -4.47
C ASN A 32 -9.06 17.55 -5.73
N ASN A 33 -8.73 16.59 -6.58
CA ASN A 33 -7.84 16.71 -7.74
C ASN A 33 -8.29 17.72 -8.81
N THR A 34 -9.49 18.26 -8.76
CA THR A 34 -10.02 19.17 -9.78
C THR A 34 -9.33 20.53 -9.86
N GLN A 35 -8.63 20.97 -8.83
CA GLN A 35 -7.83 22.22 -8.87
C GLN A 35 -6.34 22.02 -9.16
N ARG A 36 -5.82 20.80 -9.05
CA ARG A 36 -4.39 20.50 -9.27
C ARG A 36 -4.00 20.36 -10.75
N ALA A 37 -4.94 20.07 -11.63
CA ALA A 37 -4.67 19.82 -13.06
C ALA A 37 -4.17 21.04 -13.85
N LEU A 38 -4.30 22.25 -13.33
CA LEU A 38 -4.04 23.48 -14.10
C LEU A 38 -2.65 24.11 -13.88
N THR A 39 -1.82 23.61 -12.96
CA THR A 39 -0.48 24.19 -12.68
C THR A 39 0.68 23.20 -12.79
N ARG A 40 0.45 22.01 -13.33
CA ARG A 40 1.45 20.94 -13.39
C ARG A 40 2.15 20.85 -14.75
N SER A 41 3.29 21.50 -14.85
CA SER A 41 4.32 21.10 -15.80
C SER A 41 5.70 21.10 -15.15
N VAL A 42 5.87 20.44 -14.01
CA VAL A 42 7.18 19.98 -13.60
C VAL A 42 7.31 18.56 -14.10
N LYS A 43 7.73 18.40 -15.35
CA LYS A 43 8.26 17.11 -15.82
C LYS A 43 9.51 16.81 -15.00
N GLN A 44 9.36 16.06 -13.93
CA GLN A 44 10.49 15.37 -13.35
C GLN A 44 10.82 14.20 -14.28
N ASN A 45 11.78 14.40 -15.18
CA ASN A 45 12.49 13.29 -15.81
C ASN A 45 13.36 12.65 -14.73
N ARG A 46 12.78 11.90 -13.83
CA ARG A 46 13.54 11.23 -12.79
C ARG A 46 14.18 9.97 -13.35
N SER A 47 15.51 9.99 -13.40
CA SER A 47 16.37 8.82 -13.56
C SER A 47 16.89 8.32 -12.20
N VAL A 48 16.25 8.68 -11.09
CA VAL A 48 16.69 8.33 -9.73
C VAL A 48 16.76 6.82 -9.59
N SER A 49 17.93 6.33 -9.23
CA SER A 49 18.14 4.94 -8.85
C SER A 49 17.93 4.76 -7.36
N TYR A 50 16.99 3.91 -6.99
CA TYR A 50 16.72 3.53 -5.60
C TYR A 50 17.58 2.33 -5.15
N ILE A 51 18.84 2.29 -5.61
CA ILE A 51 19.80 1.21 -5.35
C ILE A 51 21.11 1.84 -4.88
N GLY A 52 21.86 1.11 -4.06
CA GLY A 52 23.15 1.50 -3.55
C GLY A 52 23.08 2.30 -2.25
N HIS A 53 24.19 2.91 -1.89
CA HIS A 53 24.27 3.74 -0.69
C HIS A 53 23.75 5.16 -1.01
N LYS A 54 22.76 5.60 -0.25
CA LYS A 54 22.16 6.93 -0.38
C LYS A 54 22.12 7.63 0.97
N ARG A 55 22.35 8.93 0.98
CA ARG A 55 22.23 9.75 2.19
C ARG A 55 20.95 10.56 2.13
N GLN A 56 20.30 10.72 3.30
CA GLN A 56 19.01 11.39 3.43
C GLN A 56 19.04 12.37 4.60
N LEU A 57 18.70 13.64 4.33
CA LEU A 57 18.62 14.67 5.37
C LEU A 57 17.33 14.48 6.20
N VAL A 58 17.50 14.44 7.52
CA VAL A 58 16.41 14.47 8.51
C VAL A 58 16.60 15.68 9.41
N VAL A 59 15.56 16.48 9.57
CA VAL A 59 15.59 17.66 10.43
C VAL A 59 14.62 17.52 11.59
N LEU A 60 15.15 17.55 12.80
CA LEU A 60 14.38 17.64 14.03
C LEU A 60 14.03 19.11 14.29
N ALA A 61 12.76 19.48 14.13
CA ALA A 61 12.28 20.84 14.22
C ALA A 61 11.52 21.08 15.54
N ALA A 62 12.11 21.84 16.45
CA ALA A 62 11.43 22.38 17.64
C ALA A 62 10.91 23.79 17.37
N PHE A 63 9.82 24.16 18.05
CA PHE A 63 9.19 25.48 17.94
C PHE A 63 9.48 26.36 19.14
N ALA A 64 9.14 27.64 19.07
CA ALA A 64 9.30 28.55 20.20
C ALA A 64 8.49 28.09 21.44
N ASP A 65 7.36 27.44 21.20
CA ASP A 65 6.40 26.99 22.23
C ASP A 65 6.34 25.47 22.44
N VAL A 66 6.98 24.68 21.57
CA VAL A 66 6.99 23.21 21.67
C VAL A 66 8.41 22.68 21.46
N SER A 67 8.90 21.90 22.41
CA SER A 67 10.20 21.21 22.35
C SER A 67 9.98 19.70 22.27
N PHE A 68 11.01 18.99 21.80
CA PHE A 68 11.05 17.54 21.93
C PHE A 68 10.96 17.12 23.40
N VAL A 69 10.32 15.98 23.64
CA VAL A 69 10.19 15.44 25.00
C VAL A 69 11.50 14.86 25.48
N ASP A 70 12.23 14.17 24.61
CA ASP A 70 13.56 13.67 24.95
C ASP A 70 14.56 14.83 25.06
N PRO A 71 15.38 14.89 26.13
CA PRO A 71 16.37 15.94 26.32
C PRO A 71 17.52 15.86 25.30
N ASN A 72 17.73 14.69 24.68
CA ASN A 72 18.78 14.46 23.67
C ASN A 72 18.17 13.95 22.34
N PRO A 73 17.31 14.74 21.69
CA PRO A 73 16.53 14.25 20.55
C PRO A 73 17.40 13.78 19.38
N LEU A 74 18.56 14.42 19.14
CA LEU A 74 19.49 13.98 18.10
C LEU A 74 20.02 12.56 18.33
N GLN A 75 20.31 12.21 19.58
CA GLN A 75 20.79 10.86 19.92
C GLN A 75 19.70 9.84 19.73
N LEU A 76 18.51 10.07 20.30
CA LEU A 76 17.40 9.14 20.23
C LEU A 76 16.93 8.92 18.78
N TRP A 77 16.65 10.02 18.08
CA TRP A 77 16.19 9.93 16.69
C TRP A 77 17.29 9.43 15.74
N GLY A 78 18.57 9.69 16.05
CA GLY A 78 19.68 9.08 15.34
C GLY A 78 19.66 7.56 15.40
N ARG A 79 19.29 6.99 16.54
CA ARG A 79 19.11 5.55 16.73
C ARG A 79 17.85 5.04 16.02
N ILE A 80 16.72 5.72 16.18
CA ILE A 80 15.45 5.35 15.50
C ILE A 80 15.62 5.31 13.98
N PHE A 81 16.43 6.22 13.42
CA PHE A 81 16.65 6.26 11.97
C PHE A 81 17.74 5.29 11.48
N ASN A 82 18.84 5.07 12.23
CA ASN A 82 20.05 4.44 11.69
C ASN A 82 20.54 3.19 12.44
N GLU A 83 20.13 2.96 13.70
CA GLU A 83 20.69 1.86 14.48
C GLU A 83 20.15 0.52 13.99
N GLU A 84 21.04 -0.33 13.48
CA GLU A 84 20.68 -1.68 13.05
C GLU A 84 20.10 -2.49 14.22
N GLY A 85 18.93 -3.09 14.00
CA GLY A 85 18.21 -3.88 15.00
C GLY A 85 17.64 -3.06 16.15
N PHE A 86 17.38 -1.76 15.98
CA PHE A 86 16.76 -0.93 17.02
C PHE A 86 15.44 -1.53 17.51
N ALA A 87 15.38 -1.94 18.77
CA ALA A 87 14.27 -2.70 19.35
C ALA A 87 13.88 -2.21 20.75
N GLU A 88 13.95 -0.92 21.00
CA GLU A 88 13.47 -0.31 22.24
C GLU A 88 11.96 -0.06 22.17
N ASP A 89 11.26 -0.12 23.29
CA ASP A 89 9.81 0.04 23.41
C ASP A 89 9.04 -0.92 22.48
N GLN A 90 8.38 -0.40 21.45
CA GLN A 90 7.57 -1.18 20.50
C GLN A 90 8.26 -1.34 19.14
N PHE A 91 9.42 -0.72 18.93
CA PHE A 91 10.17 -0.84 17.69
C PHE A 91 10.72 -2.26 17.49
N ILE A 92 10.79 -2.68 16.23
CA ILE A 92 11.37 -3.97 15.81
C ILE A 92 12.49 -3.80 14.80
N GLY A 93 12.91 -2.58 14.56
CA GLY A 93 13.95 -2.14 13.66
C GLY A 93 13.94 -0.63 13.54
N SER A 94 14.99 -0.07 12.96
CA SER A 94 15.10 1.34 12.60
C SER A 94 14.45 1.64 11.24
N VAL A 95 14.38 2.92 10.88
CA VAL A 95 13.94 3.33 9.54
C VAL A 95 14.90 2.77 8.47
N HIS A 96 16.21 2.77 8.76
CA HIS A 96 17.20 2.10 7.91
C HIS A 96 16.86 0.61 7.71
N ASP A 97 16.60 -0.13 8.80
CA ASP A 97 16.29 -1.56 8.73
C ASP A 97 15.06 -1.83 7.88
N TYR A 98 13.99 -1.00 8.04
CA TYR A 98 12.80 -1.16 7.24
C TYR A 98 13.10 -1.09 5.74
N PHE A 99 13.75 -0.03 5.25
CA PHE A 99 14.03 0.14 3.82
C PHE A 99 15.10 -0.83 3.31
N TYR A 100 16.05 -1.22 4.16
CA TYR A 100 17.04 -2.24 3.84
C TYR A 100 16.39 -3.60 3.60
N ASP A 101 15.48 -4.02 4.48
CA ASP A 101 14.72 -5.26 4.35
C ASP A 101 13.76 -5.21 3.13
N GLN A 102 13.06 -4.07 2.92
CA GLN A 102 12.17 -3.94 1.77
C GLN A 102 12.89 -4.11 0.45
N SER A 103 14.12 -3.65 0.36
CA SER A 103 14.94 -3.68 -0.85
C SER A 103 15.83 -4.93 -0.98
N TYR A 104 15.75 -5.88 -0.06
CA TYR A 104 16.68 -7.01 0.04
C TYR A 104 18.15 -6.56 0.11
N GLY A 105 18.41 -5.50 0.85
CA GLY A 105 19.73 -4.89 0.99
C GLY A 105 20.23 -4.10 -0.24
N LYS A 106 19.41 -3.94 -1.28
CA LYS A 106 19.80 -3.17 -2.48
C LYS A 106 19.87 -1.67 -2.22
N LEU A 107 19.02 -1.13 -1.35
CA LEU A 107 19.04 0.26 -0.91
C LEU A 107 19.58 0.33 0.51
N ASN A 108 20.70 1.03 0.67
CA ASN A 108 21.34 1.28 1.97
C ASN A 108 21.24 2.77 2.27
N LEU A 109 20.29 3.16 3.11
CA LEU A 109 20.04 4.54 3.50
C LEU A 109 20.87 4.91 4.72
N GLN A 110 21.59 6.03 4.66
CA GLN A 110 22.20 6.70 5.78
C GLN A 110 21.42 7.99 6.05
N PHE A 111 20.85 8.14 7.23
CA PHE A 111 20.11 9.33 7.61
C PHE A 111 21.02 10.30 8.37
N ASP A 112 21.12 11.55 7.88
CA ASP A 112 21.91 12.62 8.49
C ASP A 112 20.98 13.54 9.27
N LEU A 113 21.08 13.51 10.59
CA LEU A 113 20.18 14.27 11.44
C LEU A 113 20.71 15.66 11.78
N GLN A 114 19.85 16.65 11.65
CA GLN A 114 20.07 18.03 12.10
C GLN A 114 18.99 18.44 13.09
N TYR A 115 19.33 19.28 14.05
CA TYR A 115 18.35 19.88 14.97
C TYR A 115 18.21 21.35 14.69
N VAL A 116 16.97 21.83 14.55
CA VAL A 116 16.64 23.25 14.38
C VAL A 116 15.61 23.65 15.43
N ARG A 117 15.91 24.73 16.17
CA ARG A 117 14.91 25.41 16.98
C ARG A 117 14.44 26.67 16.25
N LEU A 118 13.17 26.68 15.90
CA LEU A 118 12.52 27.76 15.20
C LEU A 118 12.08 28.86 16.20
N ASN A 119 12.12 30.12 15.78
CA ASN A 119 11.72 31.26 16.60
C ASN A 119 10.19 31.47 16.62
N SER A 120 9.46 30.80 15.73
CA SER A 120 8.01 30.89 15.63
C SER A 120 7.34 29.75 16.39
N LYS A 121 6.06 29.99 16.80
CA LYS A 121 5.20 28.97 17.42
C LYS A 121 4.75 27.95 16.36
N CYS A 122 4.44 26.74 16.81
CA CYS A 122 3.91 25.66 15.94
C CYS A 122 2.71 26.11 15.12
N ALA A 123 1.81 26.90 15.72
CA ALA A 123 0.61 27.41 15.07
C ALA A 123 0.86 28.27 13.80
N LYS A 124 2.08 28.80 13.59
CA LYS A 124 2.45 29.50 12.34
C LYS A 124 2.41 28.55 11.13
N TYR A 125 2.76 27.30 11.34
CA TYR A 125 2.93 26.30 10.31
C TYR A 125 1.72 25.37 10.18
N ALA A 126 0.76 25.52 11.08
CA ALA A 126 -0.47 24.74 11.12
C ALA A 126 -1.55 25.35 10.23
N SER A 127 -2.52 24.51 9.84
CA SER A 127 -3.74 24.95 9.16
C SER A 127 -5.00 24.53 9.91
N THR A 128 -5.97 25.41 9.99
CA THR A 128 -7.28 25.09 10.61
C THR A 128 -8.13 24.16 9.77
N ALA A 129 -7.81 24.00 8.48
CA ALA A 129 -8.57 23.21 7.52
C ALA A 129 -8.19 21.71 7.53
N LYS A 130 -7.37 21.25 8.49
CA LYS A 130 -6.81 19.87 8.51
C LYS A 130 -6.13 19.52 7.19
N ASN A 131 -5.27 20.40 6.76
CA ASN A 131 -4.47 20.26 5.54
C ASN A 131 -3.06 20.81 5.80
N ASP A 132 -2.26 20.82 4.75
CA ASP A 132 -0.87 21.23 4.75
C ASP A 132 -0.63 22.68 4.30
N ASP A 133 -1.65 23.55 4.26
CA ASP A 133 -1.60 24.86 3.59
C ASP A 133 -0.53 25.83 4.07
N ASN A 134 -0.04 25.69 5.30
CA ASN A 134 1.02 26.56 5.85
C ASN A 134 2.36 25.86 6.06
N SER A 135 2.46 24.57 5.76
CA SER A 135 3.66 23.77 6.06
C SER A 135 4.87 24.14 5.20
N GLN A 136 4.68 24.78 4.03
CA GLN A 136 5.78 25.34 3.24
C GLN A 136 6.63 26.33 4.04
N TYR A 137 6.02 27.10 4.95
CA TYR A 137 6.76 28.04 5.81
C TYR A 137 7.66 27.33 6.82
N LEU A 138 7.30 26.10 7.24
CA LEU A 138 8.16 25.26 8.07
C LEU A 138 9.46 24.92 7.33
N VAL A 139 9.32 24.47 6.07
CA VAL A 139 10.48 24.13 5.23
C VAL A 139 11.35 25.37 4.99
N TYR A 140 10.75 26.51 4.66
CA TYR A 140 11.50 27.74 4.44
C TYR A 140 12.32 28.14 5.66
N ASP A 141 11.71 28.20 6.85
CA ASP A 141 12.40 28.61 8.09
C ASP A 141 13.51 27.60 8.48
N ILE A 142 13.28 26.30 8.24
CA ILE A 142 14.28 25.24 8.48
C ILE A 142 15.47 25.43 7.54
N VAL A 143 15.23 25.55 6.23
CA VAL A 143 16.30 25.66 5.22
C VAL A 143 17.11 26.93 5.45
N ASP A 144 16.47 28.06 5.78
CA ASP A 144 17.17 29.31 6.12
C ASP A 144 18.05 29.13 7.36
N SER A 145 17.55 28.44 8.39
CA SER A 145 18.34 28.14 9.59
C SER A 145 19.58 27.29 9.29
N LEU A 146 19.41 26.24 8.46
CA LEU A 146 20.52 25.35 8.07
C LEU A 146 21.53 26.06 7.16
N THR A 147 21.08 26.85 6.19
CA THR A 147 21.93 27.63 5.28
C THR A 147 22.75 28.64 6.05
N ASN A 148 22.16 29.34 7.01
CA ASN A 148 22.85 30.31 7.84
C ASN A 148 23.94 29.68 8.74
N ARG A 149 23.84 28.38 9.06
CA ARG A 149 24.88 27.64 9.79
C ARG A 149 26.07 27.25 8.88
N GLY A 150 25.79 27.06 7.58
CA GLY A 150 26.82 26.75 6.59
C GLY A 150 27.46 25.36 6.73
N ASN A 151 26.80 24.42 7.41
CA ASN A 151 27.34 23.08 7.71
C ASN A 151 26.72 21.94 6.92
N ILE A 152 25.91 22.24 5.90
CA ILE A 152 25.25 21.25 5.05
C ILE A 152 25.92 21.25 3.69
N ASP A 153 26.38 20.07 3.27
CA ASP A 153 26.72 19.82 1.88
C ASP A 153 25.47 19.28 1.16
N TRP A 154 24.76 20.19 0.48
CA TRP A 154 23.52 19.88 -0.20
C TRP A 154 23.68 18.90 -1.36
N SER A 155 24.86 18.84 -1.99
CA SER A 155 25.13 17.89 -3.08
C SER A 155 24.94 16.43 -2.68
N THR A 156 25.09 16.15 -1.40
CA THR A 156 24.93 14.80 -0.82
C THR A 156 23.52 14.25 -0.97
N TYR A 157 22.50 15.11 -1.08
CA TYR A 157 21.08 14.76 -1.09
C TYR A 157 20.42 14.91 -2.47
N ASP A 158 21.22 15.14 -3.51
CA ASP A 158 20.87 15.10 -4.92
C ASP A 158 21.36 13.75 -5.48
N TRP A 159 20.47 12.75 -5.52
CA TRP A 159 20.85 11.35 -5.76
C TRP A 159 21.14 11.02 -7.22
N ASP A 160 20.66 11.83 -8.16
CA ASP A 160 20.84 11.64 -9.61
C ASP A 160 21.53 12.83 -10.30
N ASP A 161 22.08 13.78 -9.52
CA ASP A 161 22.85 14.95 -9.96
C ASP A 161 22.03 15.86 -10.91
N ASP A 162 20.71 15.91 -10.72
CA ASP A 162 19.81 16.74 -11.54
C ASP A 162 19.67 18.17 -11.02
N GLY A 163 20.29 18.49 -9.87
CA GLY A 163 20.24 19.79 -9.21
C GLY A 163 19.04 19.96 -8.28
N ASN A 164 18.24 18.93 -8.09
CA ASN A 164 17.16 18.94 -7.10
C ASN A 164 17.52 18.06 -5.91
N ILE A 165 17.27 18.56 -4.72
CA ILE A 165 17.33 17.73 -3.50
C ILE A 165 16.15 16.77 -3.53
N ASP A 166 16.43 15.46 -3.46
CA ASP A 166 15.42 14.42 -3.62
C ASP A 166 14.28 14.52 -2.61
N GLN A 167 14.60 14.70 -1.33
CA GLN A 167 13.61 14.96 -0.28
C GLN A 167 14.27 15.49 1.01
N ILE A 168 13.50 16.25 1.82
CA ILE A 168 13.81 16.53 3.22
C ILE A 168 12.77 15.85 4.10
N ILE A 169 13.22 15.10 5.12
CA ILE A 169 12.38 14.55 6.16
C ILE A 169 12.40 15.52 7.34
N ILE A 170 11.24 15.89 7.85
CA ILE A 170 11.10 16.77 9.02
C ILE A 170 10.36 16.01 10.11
N ILE A 171 11.00 15.81 11.26
CA ILE A 171 10.33 15.38 12.48
C ILE A 171 10.09 16.63 13.31
N TYR A 172 8.83 17.00 13.47
CA TYR A 172 8.49 18.18 14.28
C TYR A 172 8.09 17.80 15.71
N ALA A 173 8.52 18.63 16.67
CA ALA A 173 8.27 18.42 18.09
C ALA A 173 6.78 18.43 18.43
N GLY A 174 6.38 17.53 19.32
CA GLY A 174 5.01 17.46 19.87
C GLY A 174 4.06 16.57 19.06
N LYS A 175 2.76 16.82 19.20
CA LYS A 175 1.67 16.03 18.58
C LYS A 175 1.33 16.53 17.19
N GLY A 176 0.89 15.59 16.36
CA GLY A 176 0.27 15.89 15.08
C GLY A 176 -1.24 16.23 15.19
N GLN A 177 -1.74 16.94 14.20
CA GLN A 177 -3.16 17.25 14.08
C GLN A 177 -4.02 15.96 13.89
N ASN A 178 -3.49 14.98 13.17
CA ASN A 178 -4.08 13.66 12.96
C ASN A 178 -4.32 12.89 14.26
N ASP A 179 -3.47 13.09 15.28
CA ASP A 179 -3.54 12.43 16.58
C ASP A 179 -4.18 13.30 17.67
N GLY A 180 -4.98 14.26 17.26
CA GLY A 180 -5.74 15.13 18.17
C GLY A 180 -4.92 16.25 18.81
N GLY A 181 -3.84 16.70 18.16
CA GLY A 181 -3.07 17.89 18.56
C GLY A 181 -3.84 19.21 18.44
N GLY A 182 -4.93 19.20 17.67
CA GLY A 182 -5.78 20.38 17.45
C GLY A 182 -5.29 21.24 16.28
N THR A 183 -6.03 22.33 16.02
CA THR A 183 -5.84 23.21 14.85
C THR A 183 -4.53 24.02 14.88
N ASN A 184 -3.83 24.04 16.01
CA ASN A 184 -2.55 24.74 16.16
C ASN A 184 -1.34 23.81 15.94
N THR A 185 -1.57 22.58 15.46
CA THR A 185 -0.53 21.60 15.15
C THR A 185 -0.58 21.24 13.67
N ILE A 186 0.51 20.65 13.17
CA ILE A 186 0.71 20.32 11.76
C ILE A 186 0.07 18.95 11.47
N TRP A 187 -0.56 18.79 10.31
CA TRP A 187 -0.96 17.50 9.79
C TRP A 187 0.28 16.81 9.17
N PRO A 188 0.64 15.56 9.56
CA PRO A 188 1.74 14.84 8.92
C PRO A 188 1.40 14.54 7.46
N HIS A 189 2.37 14.76 6.57
CA HIS A 189 2.15 14.62 5.13
C HIS A 189 3.47 14.66 4.35
N HIS A 190 3.42 14.16 3.13
CA HIS A 190 4.35 14.46 2.05
C HIS A 190 3.78 15.57 1.15
N SER A 191 4.63 16.47 0.67
CA SER A 191 4.21 17.50 -0.29
C SER A 191 5.37 18.07 -1.09
N PHE A 192 5.01 18.90 -2.08
CA PHE A 192 5.95 19.77 -2.79
C PHE A 192 5.67 21.22 -2.40
N LEU A 193 6.71 22.02 -2.22
CA LEU A 193 6.57 23.44 -1.90
C LEU A 193 5.71 24.19 -2.93
N THR A 194 5.87 23.84 -4.21
CA THR A 194 5.12 24.41 -5.32
C THR A 194 3.64 24.01 -5.35
N TRP A 195 3.20 23.05 -4.53
CA TRP A 195 1.78 22.68 -4.43
C TRP A 195 0.97 23.56 -3.49
N HIS A 196 1.64 24.32 -2.64
CA HIS A 196 0.99 25.23 -1.69
C HIS A 196 0.62 26.56 -2.37
N THR A 197 -0.43 27.20 -1.88
CA THR A 197 -0.82 28.53 -2.35
C THR A 197 0.30 29.54 -2.13
N GLY A 198 0.81 30.14 -3.21
CA GLY A 198 1.96 31.03 -3.18
C GLY A 198 3.28 30.35 -2.81
N GLY A 199 3.34 29.01 -2.90
CA GLY A 199 4.56 28.24 -2.65
C GLY A 199 5.57 28.39 -3.77
N HIS A 200 6.84 28.47 -3.37
CA HIS A 200 7.99 28.57 -4.26
C HIS A 200 9.02 27.53 -3.84
N THR A 201 9.81 27.05 -4.78
CA THR A 201 11.00 26.26 -4.46
C THR A 201 11.97 27.06 -3.58
N LYS A 202 12.81 26.37 -2.83
CA LYS A 202 13.87 26.99 -2.04
C LYS A 202 15.20 26.66 -2.69
N ASN A 203 16.03 27.68 -2.97
CA ASN A 203 17.35 27.49 -3.51
C ASN A 203 18.39 27.49 -2.39
N VAL A 204 19.39 26.62 -2.51
CA VAL A 204 20.54 26.49 -1.62
C VAL A 204 21.80 26.30 -2.46
N THR A 205 22.96 26.68 -1.92
CA THR A 205 24.24 26.58 -2.63
C THR A 205 25.20 25.69 -1.87
N SER A 206 25.88 24.78 -2.55
CA SER A 206 26.96 23.95 -2.01
C SER A 206 28.07 23.79 -3.05
N GLY A 207 29.31 23.95 -2.66
CA GLY A 207 30.47 23.83 -3.57
C GLY A 207 30.43 24.76 -4.79
N GLY A 208 29.67 25.87 -4.73
CA GLY A 208 29.48 26.81 -5.85
C GLY A 208 28.45 26.39 -6.88
N LYS A 209 27.70 25.28 -6.64
CA LYS A 209 26.55 24.83 -7.43
C LYS A 209 25.24 25.10 -6.66
N ASP A 210 24.22 25.57 -7.36
CA ASP A 210 22.90 25.79 -6.79
C ASP A 210 22.06 24.51 -6.88
N TYR A 211 21.28 24.27 -5.82
CA TYR A 211 20.35 23.14 -5.70
C TYR A 211 18.95 23.66 -5.37
N ILE A 212 17.94 22.94 -5.83
CA ILE A 212 16.54 23.28 -5.64
C ILE A 212 15.94 22.31 -4.61
N ILE A 213 15.32 22.86 -3.56
CA ILE A 213 14.50 22.11 -2.61
C ILE A 213 13.04 22.37 -2.96
N ASN A 214 12.31 21.31 -3.24
CA ASN A 214 10.87 21.38 -3.55
C ASN A 214 10.07 20.30 -2.81
N ARG A 215 10.67 19.15 -2.55
CA ARG A 215 9.99 17.96 -1.99
C ARG A 215 10.35 17.77 -0.52
N TYR A 216 9.35 17.49 0.30
CA TYR A 216 9.53 17.21 1.72
C TYR A 216 8.44 16.31 2.27
N CYS A 217 8.70 15.66 3.41
CA CYS A 217 7.67 15.15 4.27
C CYS A 217 7.85 15.66 5.70
N CYS A 218 6.76 15.78 6.44
CA CYS A 218 6.81 16.19 7.85
C CYS A 218 5.92 15.30 8.71
N ILE A 219 6.49 14.82 9.83
CA ILE A 219 5.85 13.86 10.72
C ILE A 219 6.04 14.32 12.17
N GLN A 220 5.04 14.09 13.02
CA GLN A 220 5.08 14.43 14.42
C GLN A 220 6.03 13.55 15.23
N GLU A 221 6.65 14.14 16.28
CA GLU A 221 7.38 13.39 17.28
C GLU A 221 6.49 12.43 18.06
N ARG A 222 5.26 12.85 18.40
CA ARG A 222 4.41 12.16 19.37
C ARG A 222 3.01 11.92 18.84
N LYS A 223 2.53 10.69 19.04
CA LYS A 223 1.13 10.33 18.88
C LYS A 223 0.30 10.78 20.10
N ASN A 224 0.85 10.60 21.31
CA ASN A 224 0.29 11.04 22.58
C ASN A 224 1.42 11.32 23.59
N THR A 225 1.07 11.66 24.84
CA THR A 225 2.08 11.96 25.87
C THR A 225 3.06 10.82 26.18
N ASN A 226 2.67 9.58 25.91
CA ASN A 226 3.43 8.38 26.28
C ASN A 226 3.92 7.58 25.08
N SER A 227 3.65 8.01 23.84
CA SER A 227 4.02 7.27 22.64
C SER A 227 4.59 8.20 21.59
N TYR A 228 5.68 7.78 20.95
CA TYR A 228 6.26 8.47 19.80
C TYR A 228 5.27 8.53 18.64
N GLY A 229 5.54 9.41 17.69
CA GLY A 229 4.87 9.45 16.42
C GLY A 229 5.00 8.09 15.72
N SER A 230 4.01 7.76 14.89
CA SER A 230 3.96 6.47 14.23
C SER A 230 5.18 6.26 13.33
N PHE A 231 5.97 5.25 13.61
CA PHE A 231 7.07 4.79 12.77
C PHE A 231 6.60 4.46 11.35
N GLY A 232 5.46 3.80 11.24
CA GLY A 232 4.83 3.50 9.95
C GLY A 232 4.44 4.75 9.17
N THR A 233 4.07 5.85 9.84
CA THR A 233 3.81 7.13 9.16
C THR A 233 5.10 7.71 8.56
N ILE A 234 6.24 7.58 9.25
CA ILE A 234 7.54 7.97 8.68
C ILE A 234 7.81 7.15 7.41
N CYS A 235 7.65 5.82 7.48
CA CYS A 235 7.85 4.94 6.33
C CYS A 235 6.91 5.28 5.17
N HIS A 236 5.63 5.54 5.44
CA HIS A 236 4.62 5.91 4.45
C HIS A 236 4.94 7.24 3.76
N GLU A 237 5.10 8.32 4.53
CA GLU A 237 5.35 9.65 3.96
C GLU A 237 6.69 9.72 3.22
N TYR A 238 7.69 9.00 3.70
CA TYR A 238 8.97 8.91 2.99
C TYR A 238 8.86 8.08 1.70
N SER A 239 7.98 7.09 1.64
CA SER A 239 7.78 6.26 0.45
C SER A 239 7.29 7.03 -0.76
N HIS A 240 6.61 8.16 -0.56
CA HIS A 240 6.28 9.05 -1.66
C HIS A 240 7.53 9.54 -2.41
N CYS A 241 8.71 9.62 -1.74
CA CYS A 241 9.99 9.94 -2.38
C CYS A 241 10.34 8.92 -3.49
N PHE A 242 9.90 7.69 -3.37
CA PHE A 242 10.06 6.62 -4.37
C PHE A 242 8.99 6.65 -5.47
N ASN A 243 8.20 7.72 -5.56
CA ASN A 243 7.06 7.86 -6.47
C ASN A 243 5.93 6.83 -6.24
N LEU A 244 5.76 6.38 -5.00
CA LEU A 244 4.62 5.57 -4.61
C LEU A 244 3.48 6.50 -4.21
N PRO A 245 2.33 6.49 -4.93
CA PRO A 245 1.16 7.29 -4.58
C PRO A 245 0.35 6.63 -3.46
N ASP A 246 -0.57 7.39 -2.88
CA ASP A 246 -1.59 6.83 -2.00
C ASP A 246 -2.49 5.84 -2.74
N ILE A 247 -2.74 4.69 -2.11
CA ILE A 247 -3.63 3.66 -2.64
C ILE A 247 -5.09 3.96 -2.25
N TYR A 248 -5.32 4.52 -1.07
CA TYR A 248 -6.67 4.87 -0.62
C TYR A 248 -7.28 6.03 -1.43
N ALA A 249 -8.62 6.01 -1.61
CA ALA A 249 -9.36 7.01 -2.38
C ALA A 249 -10.58 7.51 -1.59
N GLY A 250 -10.35 8.38 -0.59
CA GLY A 250 -11.39 8.82 0.35
C GLY A 250 -11.79 7.76 1.37
N LYS A 251 -11.43 6.51 1.12
CA LYS A 251 -11.50 5.35 2.04
C LYS A 251 -10.37 4.41 1.72
N SER A 252 -9.99 3.56 2.65
CA SER A 252 -9.07 2.45 2.38
C SER A 252 -9.60 1.50 1.32
N ILE A 253 -8.72 0.97 0.49
CA ILE A 253 -9.00 0.04 -0.61
C ILE A 253 -8.46 -1.35 -0.30
N ILE A 254 -7.19 -1.44 0.09
CA ILE A 254 -6.50 -2.70 0.41
C ILE A 254 -6.05 -2.78 1.87
N GLU A 255 -6.42 -1.76 2.65
CA GLU A 255 -6.35 -1.74 4.11
C GLU A 255 -4.95 -2.04 4.67
N TYR A 256 -4.86 -2.91 5.66
CA TYR A 256 -3.62 -3.24 6.36
C TYR A 256 -2.64 -4.12 5.54
N TRP A 257 -2.95 -4.41 4.27
CA TRP A 257 -2.10 -5.21 3.39
C TRP A 257 -1.02 -4.41 2.67
N ASP A 258 -1.11 -3.08 2.67
CA ASP A 258 -0.19 -2.21 1.93
C ASP A 258 0.21 -0.98 2.75
N LEU A 259 1.50 -0.61 2.68
CA LEU A 259 2.04 0.55 3.38
C LEU A 259 1.38 1.86 2.92
N MET A 260 1.12 1.98 1.61
CA MET A 260 0.55 3.19 1.00
C MET A 260 -0.97 3.28 1.13
N ASP A 261 -1.59 2.34 1.88
CA ASP A 261 -2.95 2.41 2.40
C ASP A 261 -2.90 2.45 3.95
N ALA A 262 -3.57 1.57 4.65
CA ALA A 262 -3.61 1.54 6.11
C ALA A 262 -2.53 0.65 6.76
N GLY A 263 -1.69 -0.01 5.97
CA GLY A 263 -0.63 -0.91 6.46
C GLY A 263 0.44 -0.24 7.30
N ASN A 264 0.57 1.09 7.18
CA ASN A 264 1.41 1.92 8.05
C ASN A 264 0.94 1.94 9.52
N TYR A 265 -0.34 1.62 9.79
CA TYR A 265 -0.91 1.57 11.14
C TYR A 265 -0.83 0.21 11.82
N ASN A 266 -0.28 -0.81 11.16
CA ASN A 266 -0.12 -2.13 11.77
C ASN A 266 0.64 -2.04 13.09
N ALA A 267 0.18 -2.78 14.12
CA ALA A 267 0.71 -2.72 15.49
C ALA A 267 0.81 -1.28 16.04
N ASP A 268 -0.26 -0.52 15.89
CA ASP A 268 -0.34 0.89 16.32
C ASP A 268 0.71 1.79 15.64
N GLY A 269 1.18 1.39 14.43
CA GLY A 269 2.16 2.10 13.62
C GLY A 269 3.61 1.75 13.90
N PHE A 270 3.90 0.74 14.72
CA PHE A 270 5.27 0.31 15.00
C PHE A 270 5.78 -0.83 14.12
N LYS A 271 4.87 -1.54 13.44
CA LYS A 271 5.19 -2.65 12.53
C LYS A 271 4.45 -2.47 11.21
N PRO A 272 4.80 -1.44 10.41
CA PRO A 272 4.21 -1.27 9.09
C PRO A 272 4.44 -2.52 8.25
N CYS A 273 3.48 -2.87 7.39
CA CYS A 273 3.65 -4.05 6.54
C CYS A 273 4.74 -3.83 5.48
N ASN A 274 5.18 -4.93 4.89
CA ASN A 274 6.07 -4.89 3.74
C ASN A 274 5.38 -4.27 2.52
N TYR A 275 6.18 -3.71 1.61
CA TYR A 275 5.73 -3.38 0.26
C TYR A 275 5.26 -4.63 -0.49
N SER A 276 4.33 -4.44 -1.41
CA SER A 276 3.97 -5.44 -2.39
C SER A 276 5.13 -5.72 -3.37
N ALA A 277 5.05 -6.85 -4.06
CA ALA A 277 6.00 -7.17 -5.14
C ALA A 277 5.96 -6.12 -6.25
N PHE A 278 4.78 -5.55 -6.53
CA PHE A 278 4.63 -4.50 -7.54
C PHE A 278 5.40 -3.24 -7.20
N GLU A 279 5.26 -2.72 -5.98
CA GLU A 279 5.99 -1.55 -5.51
C GLU A 279 7.51 -1.78 -5.54
N ARG A 280 7.95 -2.96 -5.08
CA ARG A 280 9.38 -3.35 -5.12
C ARG A 280 9.90 -3.46 -6.57
N MET A 281 9.07 -3.90 -7.51
CA MET A 281 9.41 -3.93 -8.94
C MET A 281 9.57 -2.52 -9.51
N LEU A 282 8.68 -1.59 -9.17
CA LEU A 282 8.77 -0.18 -9.60
C LEU A 282 10.06 0.48 -9.12
N MET A 283 10.55 0.10 -7.93
CA MET A 283 11.81 0.60 -7.37
C MET A 283 13.05 -0.16 -7.86
N GLY A 284 12.89 -1.19 -8.71
CA GLY A 284 14.00 -2.00 -9.21
C GLY A 284 14.58 -2.98 -8.17
N TRP A 285 13.84 -3.26 -7.10
CA TRP A 285 14.33 -4.16 -6.04
C TRP A 285 14.10 -5.62 -6.34
N ILE A 286 13.07 -5.96 -7.14
CA ILE A 286 12.81 -7.31 -7.61
C ILE A 286 12.50 -7.35 -9.10
N ASP A 287 12.73 -8.51 -9.71
CA ASP A 287 12.20 -8.88 -11.01
C ASP A 287 11.07 -9.87 -10.81
N ILE A 288 9.91 -9.61 -11.43
CA ILE A 288 8.75 -10.49 -11.32
C ILE A 288 8.69 -11.40 -12.55
N GLN A 289 8.60 -12.71 -12.31
CA GLN A 289 8.49 -13.68 -13.39
C GLN A 289 7.10 -13.62 -14.05
N GLU A 290 7.04 -13.32 -15.34
CA GLU A 290 5.79 -13.38 -16.10
C GLU A 290 5.47 -14.82 -16.48
N LEU A 291 4.25 -15.28 -16.16
CA LEU A 291 3.74 -16.60 -16.48
C LEU A 291 3.01 -16.57 -17.84
N THR A 292 3.52 -17.32 -18.81
CA THR A 292 2.98 -17.35 -20.18
C THR A 292 2.56 -18.74 -20.64
N THR A 293 3.05 -19.77 -19.99
CA THR A 293 2.79 -21.18 -20.33
C THR A 293 2.37 -21.96 -19.09
N ALA A 294 1.62 -23.03 -19.31
CA ALA A 294 1.15 -23.89 -18.22
C ALA A 294 2.32 -24.47 -17.42
N GLU A 295 2.30 -24.26 -16.11
CA GLU A 295 3.33 -24.79 -15.20
C GLU A 295 2.81 -25.00 -13.77
N GLU A 296 3.46 -25.89 -13.03
CA GLU A 296 3.27 -26.05 -11.60
C GLU A 296 4.36 -25.30 -10.83
N ILE A 297 3.96 -24.38 -9.98
CA ILE A 297 4.86 -23.55 -9.19
C ILE A 297 4.81 -24.03 -7.75
N ASN A 298 5.97 -24.40 -7.22
CA ASN A 298 6.08 -25.00 -5.91
C ASN A 298 7.05 -24.25 -5.01
N ASN A 299 6.83 -24.36 -3.69
CA ASN A 299 7.71 -23.87 -2.65
C ASN A 299 8.07 -22.39 -2.79
N ILE A 300 7.04 -21.56 -3.01
CA ILE A 300 7.20 -20.10 -3.08
C ILE A 300 7.41 -19.61 -1.64
N PRO A 301 8.59 -19.07 -1.30
CA PRO A 301 8.83 -18.49 0.03
C PRO A 301 7.98 -17.24 0.24
N ALA A 302 7.90 -16.78 1.49
CA ALA A 302 7.29 -15.48 1.74
C ALA A 302 8.09 -14.38 1.02
N LEU A 303 7.39 -13.38 0.50
CA LEU A 303 8.01 -12.24 -0.18
C LEU A 303 9.02 -11.50 0.74
N SER A 304 8.85 -11.58 2.06
CA SER A 304 9.81 -11.05 3.03
C SER A 304 11.15 -11.79 3.07
N ASP A 305 11.18 -13.06 2.62
CA ASP A 305 12.39 -13.88 2.70
C ASP A 305 13.19 -13.84 1.40
N GLU A 306 12.47 -13.93 0.27
CA GLU A 306 13.09 -13.97 -1.06
C GLU A 306 12.30 -13.11 -2.04
N PRO A 307 12.98 -12.44 -2.99
CA PRO A 307 12.36 -11.60 -4.01
C PRO A 307 11.65 -12.43 -5.09
N LYS A 308 10.56 -13.13 -4.72
CA LYS A 308 9.88 -14.07 -5.60
C LYS A 308 8.39 -13.77 -5.71
N ALA A 309 7.95 -13.39 -6.89
CA ALA A 309 6.56 -13.14 -7.25
C ALA A 309 6.32 -13.45 -8.72
N TYR A 310 5.04 -13.52 -9.11
CA TYR A 310 4.64 -13.90 -10.46
C TYR A 310 3.64 -12.91 -11.03
N LEU A 311 3.71 -12.70 -12.34
CA LEU A 311 2.84 -11.80 -13.09
C LEU A 311 2.03 -12.59 -14.12
N VAL A 312 0.73 -12.33 -14.18
CA VAL A 312 -0.19 -12.87 -15.18
C VAL A 312 -0.83 -11.69 -15.91
N ARG A 313 -0.48 -11.50 -17.19
CA ARG A 313 -0.85 -10.35 -17.98
C ARG A 313 -2.16 -10.56 -18.74
N ASN A 314 -2.95 -9.49 -18.88
CA ASN A 314 -4.04 -9.41 -19.86
C ASN A 314 -3.44 -9.34 -21.28
N ASP A 315 -3.76 -10.32 -22.13
CA ASP A 315 -3.21 -10.37 -23.49
C ASP A 315 -3.80 -9.30 -24.41
N GLY A 316 -4.96 -8.75 -24.07
CA GLY A 316 -5.62 -7.66 -24.81
C GLY A 316 -5.15 -6.26 -24.38
N TYR A 317 -4.59 -6.12 -23.18
CA TYR A 317 -4.13 -4.83 -22.65
C TYR A 317 -2.93 -5.01 -21.71
N SER A 318 -1.75 -4.72 -22.22
CA SER A 318 -0.47 -5.06 -21.56
C SER A 318 -0.20 -4.36 -20.22
N ASN A 319 -0.91 -3.29 -19.90
CA ASN A 319 -0.77 -2.57 -18.63
C ASN A 319 -1.69 -3.10 -17.53
N GLU A 320 -2.54 -4.09 -17.84
CA GLU A 320 -3.37 -4.75 -16.85
C GLU A 320 -2.87 -6.17 -16.59
N TYR A 321 -2.67 -6.49 -15.32
CA TYR A 321 -2.15 -7.78 -14.91
C TYR A 321 -2.47 -8.11 -13.46
N TYR A 322 -2.37 -9.39 -13.12
CA TYR A 322 -2.33 -9.84 -11.74
C TYR A 322 -0.90 -10.04 -11.29
N ILE A 323 -0.62 -9.74 -10.02
CA ILE A 323 0.63 -10.11 -9.34
C ILE A 323 0.29 -11.04 -8.20
N ILE A 324 1.01 -12.17 -8.15
CA ILE A 324 0.84 -13.23 -7.17
C ILE A 324 2.07 -13.26 -6.29
N GLU A 325 1.87 -13.07 -5.00
CA GLU A 325 2.94 -13.09 -4.00
C GLU A 325 2.52 -13.88 -2.76
N ASN A 326 3.49 -14.47 -2.07
CA ASN A 326 3.24 -15.16 -0.81
C ASN A 326 3.53 -14.22 0.38
N ARG A 327 2.49 -13.92 1.16
CA ARG A 327 2.60 -13.09 2.37
C ARG A 327 2.40 -13.96 3.61
N GLN A 328 3.35 -13.88 4.55
CA GLN A 328 3.32 -14.63 5.80
C GLN A 328 3.45 -13.70 7.01
N LYS A 329 2.73 -14.01 8.08
CA LYS A 329 2.72 -13.18 9.32
C LYS A 329 4.03 -13.31 10.09
N LYS A 330 5.08 -12.65 9.62
CA LYS A 330 6.41 -12.61 10.24
C LYS A 330 7.15 -11.30 9.92
N GLY A 331 8.15 -10.94 10.71
CA GLY A 331 8.91 -9.71 10.56
C GLY A 331 7.98 -8.48 10.52
N TRP A 332 8.14 -7.63 9.53
CA TRP A 332 7.29 -6.46 9.31
C TRP A 332 5.84 -6.85 8.99
N ASP A 333 5.61 -8.00 8.36
CA ASP A 333 4.28 -8.54 8.07
C ASP A 333 3.59 -9.27 9.24
N ALA A 334 4.18 -9.30 10.43
CA ALA A 334 3.65 -10.06 11.57
C ALA A 334 2.20 -9.69 11.93
N ASN A 335 1.78 -8.47 11.62
CA ASN A 335 0.46 -7.94 11.95
C ASN A 335 -0.48 -7.86 10.74
N LEU A 336 -0.16 -8.51 9.61
CA LEU A 336 -1.11 -8.61 8.49
C LEU A 336 -2.42 -9.25 8.94
N PRO A 337 -3.55 -8.89 8.32
CA PRO A 337 -4.85 -9.49 8.64
C PRO A 337 -4.91 -11.00 8.41
N GLY A 338 -4.21 -11.49 7.36
CA GLY A 338 -4.16 -12.90 6.97
C GLY A 338 -2.77 -13.30 6.48
N SER A 339 -2.65 -14.53 5.97
CA SER A 339 -1.43 -15.04 5.32
C SER A 339 -1.78 -16.03 4.22
N GLY A 340 -0.95 -16.10 3.18
CA GLY A 340 -1.14 -16.96 2.02
C GLY A 340 -0.70 -16.28 0.73
N LEU A 341 -1.18 -16.81 -0.40
CA LEU A 341 -1.01 -16.17 -1.70
C LEU A 341 -1.96 -14.99 -1.81
N VAL A 342 -1.41 -13.80 -2.00
CA VAL A 342 -2.17 -12.58 -2.28
C VAL A 342 -2.11 -12.31 -3.77
N ILE A 343 -3.24 -12.02 -4.38
CA ILE A 343 -3.34 -11.71 -5.80
C ILE A 343 -3.78 -10.25 -5.94
N PHE A 344 -2.83 -9.40 -6.37
CA PHE A 344 -3.13 -8.01 -6.72
C PHE A 344 -3.64 -7.94 -8.15
N HIS A 345 -4.66 -7.12 -8.38
CA HIS A 345 -5.14 -6.72 -9.70
C HIS A 345 -4.69 -5.29 -9.98
N ILE A 346 -3.95 -5.11 -11.04
CA ILE A 346 -3.28 -3.84 -11.36
C ILE A 346 -3.61 -3.42 -12.79
N ASP A 347 -4.11 -2.20 -12.94
CA ASP A 347 -4.19 -1.45 -14.20
C ASP A 347 -3.21 -0.27 -14.10
N TYR A 348 -1.99 -0.49 -14.57
CA TYR A 348 -0.88 0.44 -14.40
C TYR A 348 -0.95 1.64 -15.35
N ASP A 349 -1.02 2.82 -14.78
CA ASP A 349 -0.91 4.08 -15.50
C ASP A 349 0.33 4.86 -15.00
N LYS A 350 1.41 4.78 -15.77
CA LYS A 350 2.69 5.42 -15.42
C LYS A 350 2.52 6.91 -15.10
N THR A 351 1.62 7.61 -15.80
CA THR A 351 1.45 9.06 -15.59
C THR A 351 0.88 9.37 -14.22
N LEU A 352 -0.10 8.57 -13.77
CA LEU A 352 -0.68 8.73 -12.43
C LEU A 352 0.35 8.45 -11.34
N TRP A 353 1.17 7.40 -11.51
CA TRP A 353 2.23 7.04 -10.57
C TRP A 353 3.33 8.10 -10.52
N ASP A 354 3.85 8.53 -11.66
CA ASP A 354 4.91 9.55 -11.73
C ASP A 354 4.47 10.89 -11.12
N ASN A 355 3.19 11.23 -11.20
CA ASN A 355 2.63 12.46 -10.67
C ASN A 355 2.14 12.33 -9.22
N LEU A 356 2.26 11.16 -8.58
CA LEU A 356 1.68 10.88 -7.27
C LEU A 356 0.18 11.21 -7.21
N GLU A 357 -0.54 10.94 -8.32
CA GLU A 357 -1.98 11.13 -8.35
C GLU A 357 -2.68 9.94 -7.67
N ASN A 358 -3.88 10.19 -7.13
CA ASN A 358 -4.66 9.11 -6.57
C ASN A 358 -5.08 8.12 -7.66
N ILE A 359 -4.42 6.96 -7.69
CA ILE A 359 -4.58 5.94 -8.74
C ILE A 359 -5.96 5.29 -8.73
N ASN A 360 -6.65 5.28 -7.58
CA ASN A 360 -7.96 4.67 -7.39
C ASN A 360 -9.12 5.69 -7.40
N ALA A 361 -8.87 6.96 -7.75
CA ALA A 361 -9.89 8.02 -7.65
C ALA A 361 -11.10 7.82 -8.56
N ASN A 362 -10.91 7.32 -9.78
CA ASN A 362 -11.96 7.16 -10.77
C ASN A 362 -12.56 5.75 -10.77
N TYR A 363 -11.71 4.74 -10.66
CA TYR A 363 -12.05 3.32 -10.50
C TYR A 363 -10.85 2.59 -9.88
N LEU A 364 -11.04 1.37 -9.42
CA LEU A 364 -10.02 0.61 -8.72
C LEU A 364 -8.96 0.08 -9.70
N ARG A 365 -7.81 0.77 -9.79
CA ARG A 365 -6.67 0.38 -10.62
C ARG A 365 -5.65 -0.50 -9.88
N TYR A 366 -5.68 -0.47 -8.57
CA TYR A 366 -4.79 -1.24 -7.72
C TYR A 366 -5.60 -1.78 -6.55
N THR A 367 -5.81 -3.09 -6.53
CA THR A 367 -6.65 -3.75 -5.53
C THR A 367 -6.19 -5.19 -5.30
N ILE A 368 -6.72 -5.85 -4.27
CA ILE A 368 -6.55 -7.29 -4.03
C ILE A 368 -7.82 -8.01 -4.49
N ILE A 369 -7.67 -9.16 -5.15
CA ILE A 369 -8.76 -10.09 -5.45
C ILE A 369 -8.98 -10.97 -4.22
N PRO A 370 -10.04 -10.73 -3.41
CA PRO A 370 -10.19 -11.37 -2.11
C PRO A 370 -10.64 -12.83 -2.23
N ALA A 371 -9.86 -13.77 -1.69
CA ALA A 371 -10.19 -15.20 -1.75
C ALA A 371 -11.56 -15.54 -1.17
N ASN A 372 -12.05 -14.79 -0.19
CA ASN A 372 -13.38 -14.93 0.41
C ASN A 372 -14.49 -14.18 -0.34
N ASN A 373 -14.20 -13.60 -1.50
CA ASN A 373 -15.14 -12.78 -2.29
C ASN A 373 -15.80 -11.63 -1.48
N ASN A 374 -15.09 -11.10 -0.50
CA ASN A 374 -15.55 -9.99 0.32
C ASN A 374 -14.49 -8.88 0.37
N SER A 375 -14.69 -7.84 -0.45
CA SER A 375 -13.80 -6.69 -0.54
C SER A 375 -13.98 -5.67 0.60
N ASN A 376 -14.90 -5.91 1.55
CA ASN A 376 -15.05 -5.04 2.71
C ASN A 376 -13.94 -5.30 3.73
N VAL A 377 -13.58 -4.27 4.48
CA VAL A 377 -12.59 -4.31 5.57
C VAL A 377 -12.81 -5.46 6.55
N SER A 378 -14.07 -5.75 6.90
CA SER A 378 -14.41 -6.86 7.79
C SER A 378 -14.03 -8.24 7.23
N GLY A 379 -13.76 -8.34 5.91
CA GLY A 379 -13.36 -9.56 5.23
C GLY A 379 -11.87 -9.73 5.03
N GLN A 380 -11.04 -8.73 5.35
CA GLN A 380 -9.62 -8.67 4.95
C GLN A 380 -8.76 -9.84 5.46
N SER A 381 -9.14 -10.50 6.55
CA SER A 381 -8.44 -11.70 7.04
C SER A 381 -8.57 -12.92 6.13
N GLY A 382 -9.54 -12.92 5.21
CA GLY A 382 -9.80 -13.97 4.23
C GLY A 382 -9.44 -13.57 2.80
N TRP A 383 -8.62 -12.54 2.58
CA TRP A 383 -8.26 -12.11 1.23
C TRP A 383 -7.15 -12.95 0.58
N ALA A 384 -6.27 -13.55 1.39
CA ALA A 384 -5.23 -14.44 0.87
C ALA A 384 -5.77 -15.84 0.54
N TYR A 385 -5.25 -16.44 -0.52
CA TYR A 385 -5.53 -17.82 -0.92
C TYR A 385 -4.57 -18.83 -0.26
N PRO A 386 -5.03 -20.09 0.00
CA PRO A 386 -6.41 -20.52 -0.09
C PRO A 386 -7.25 -19.99 1.08
N TYR A 387 -8.54 -19.79 0.85
CA TYR A 387 -9.48 -19.45 1.93
C TYR A 387 -10.59 -20.49 2.00
N VAL A 388 -10.69 -21.20 3.12
CA VAL A 388 -11.61 -22.34 3.32
C VAL A 388 -11.45 -23.35 2.17
N ALA A 389 -12.44 -23.52 1.29
CA ALA A 389 -12.37 -24.39 0.12
C ALA A 389 -12.02 -23.65 -1.18
N ASN A 390 -11.80 -22.33 -1.13
CA ASN A 390 -11.43 -21.58 -2.32
C ASN A 390 -9.91 -21.55 -2.48
N ASP A 391 -9.42 -22.36 -3.39
CA ASP A 391 -8.01 -22.53 -3.75
C ASP A 391 -7.72 -22.15 -5.21
N SER A 392 -8.63 -21.40 -5.85
CA SER A 392 -8.55 -21.17 -7.30
C SER A 392 -9.09 -19.80 -7.68
N LEU A 393 -8.44 -19.18 -8.68
CA LEU A 393 -8.92 -18.00 -9.38
C LEU A 393 -9.01 -18.32 -10.87
N THR A 394 -10.23 -18.41 -11.39
CA THR A 394 -10.55 -18.79 -12.77
C THR A 394 -11.69 -17.94 -13.29
N ASN A 395 -12.05 -18.08 -14.57
CA ASN A 395 -13.23 -17.42 -15.13
C ASN A 395 -14.55 -17.84 -14.45
N LEU A 396 -14.56 -18.97 -13.74
CA LEU A 396 -15.77 -19.57 -13.15
C LEU A 396 -15.71 -19.69 -11.62
N SER A 397 -14.62 -19.28 -10.99
CA SER A 397 -14.50 -19.24 -9.53
C SER A 397 -15.28 -18.06 -8.95
N VAL A 398 -15.40 -18.02 -7.63
CA VAL A 398 -15.98 -16.90 -6.89
C VAL A 398 -14.97 -16.50 -5.81
N PRO A 399 -14.27 -15.34 -6.02
CA PRO A 399 -14.39 -14.38 -7.12
C PRO A 399 -13.94 -14.97 -8.47
N ALA A 400 -14.43 -14.39 -9.57
CA ALA A 400 -13.94 -14.71 -10.91
C ALA A 400 -12.67 -13.89 -11.24
N ALA A 401 -11.91 -14.39 -12.23
CA ALA A 401 -10.71 -13.71 -12.73
C ALA A 401 -11.10 -12.55 -13.69
N GLU A 402 -11.67 -11.48 -13.12
CA GLU A 402 -12.23 -10.34 -13.86
C GLU A 402 -11.15 -9.33 -14.26
N LEU A 403 -11.35 -8.70 -15.42
CA LEU A 403 -10.52 -7.64 -15.99
C LEU A 403 -11.30 -6.33 -16.08
N ILE A 404 -10.58 -5.21 -16.15
CA ILE A 404 -11.10 -3.87 -16.42
C ILE A 404 -11.15 -3.63 -17.95
N HIS A 405 -10.11 -4.05 -18.65
CA HIS A 405 -9.97 -3.91 -20.10
C HIS A 405 -10.22 -5.23 -20.82
N PRO A 406 -10.85 -5.22 -22.00
CA PRO A 406 -11.11 -6.44 -22.75
C PRO A 406 -9.83 -7.25 -23.05
N ASN A 407 -9.95 -8.57 -22.92
CA ASN A 407 -8.97 -9.52 -23.41
C ASN A 407 -9.05 -9.67 -24.94
N THR A 408 -8.18 -10.44 -25.56
CA THR A 408 -8.11 -10.67 -27.01
C THR A 408 -9.39 -11.28 -27.61
N ASP A 409 -10.19 -11.96 -26.79
CA ASP A 409 -11.50 -12.51 -27.15
C ASP A 409 -12.69 -11.54 -26.90
N ASN A 410 -12.40 -10.30 -26.52
CA ASN A 410 -13.33 -9.27 -26.09
C ASN A 410 -14.09 -9.58 -24.79
N SER A 411 -13.74 -10.62 -24.05
CA SER A 411 -14.25 -10.84 -22.69
C SER A 411 -13.53 -9.96 -21.67
N LEU A 412 -14.19 -9.74 -20.54
CA LEU A 412 -13.57 -9.11 -19.36
C LEU A 412 -13.08 -10.18 -18.38
N LEU A 413 -12.43 -11.22 -18.89
CA LEU A 413 -11.91 -12.33 -18.10
C LEU A 413 -10.46 -12.63 -18.45
N MET A 414 -9.65 -12.93 -17.45
CA MET A 414 -8.21 -13.19 -17.62
C MET A 414 -7.94 -14.43 -18.47
N SER A 415 -8.81 -15.44 -18.42
CA SER A 415 -8.71 -16.69 -19.18
C SER A 415 -7.41 -17.49 -18.97
N LYS A 416 -6.70 -17.21 -17.89
CA LYS A 416 -5.48 -17.87 -17.44
C LYS A 416 -5.70 -18.40 -16.01
N PRO A 417 -6.23 -19.61 -15.84
CA PRO A 417 -6.60 -20.14 -14.53
C PRO A 417 -5.39 -20.33 -13.62
N ILE A 418 -5.56 -19.91 -12.37
CA ILE A 418 -4.63 -20.14 -11.24
C ILE A 418 -5.38 -21.07 -10.29
N THR A 419 -4.87 -22.28 -10.07
CA THR A 419 -5.61 -23.34 -9.37
C THR A 419 -4.73 -24.07 -8.37
N LYS A 420 -5.36 -24.90 -7.51
CA LYS A 420 -4.67 -25.72 -6.50
C LYS A 420 -3.71 -24.89 -5.63
N MET A 421 -4.10 -23.68 -5.34
CA MET A 421 -3.35 -22.81 -4.43
C MET A 421 -3.30 -23.42 -3.03
N ARG A 422 -2.11 -23.59 -2.48
CA ARG A 422 -1.91 -24.17 -1.15
C ARG A 422 -0.73 -23.51 -0.44
N VAL A 423 -0.77 -23.55 0.87
CA VAL A 423 0.34 -23.11 1.73
C VAL A 423 0.64 -24.21 2.73
N VAL A 424 1.90 -24.65 2.76
CA VAL A 424 2.38 -25.67 3.70
C VAL A 424 3.64 -25.16 4.36
N ASN A 425 3.64 -25.06 5.66
CA ASN A 425 4.79 -24.54 6.45
C ASN A 425 5.29 -23.16 5.96
N GLY A 426 4.37 -22.27 5.55
CA GLY A 426 4.71 -20.95 5.05
C GLY A 426 5.17 -20.90 3.59
N LEU A 427 5.36 -22.04 2.95
CA LEU A 427 5.67 -22.13 1.52
C LEU A 427 4.39 -22.28 0.71
N ALA A 428 4.21 -21.42 -0.29
CA ALA A 428 3.04 -21.46 -1.16
C ALA A 428 3.31 -22.25 -2.45
N SER A 429 2.25 -22.74 -3.08
CA SER A 429 2.32 -23.41 -4.37
C SER A 429 0.99 -23.22 -5.11
N PHE A 430 1.02 -23.24 -6.44
CA PHE A 430 -0.17 -23.21 -7.29
C PHE A 430 0.12 -23.80 -8.67
N HIS A 431 -0.93 -24.09 -9.44
CA HIS A 431 -0.86 -24.44 -10.84
C HIS A 431 -1.34 -23.29 -11.69
N PHE A 432 -0.58 -22.93 -12.71
CA PHE A 432 -0.92 -21.93 -13.70
C PHE A 432 -1.28 -22.59 -15.02
N MET A 433 -2.47 -22.24 -15.56
CA MET A 433 -3.01 -22.78 -16.83
C MET A 433 -2.96 -24.32 -16.91
N ASP A 434 -3.10 -24.99 -15.74
CA ASP A 434 -3.16 -26.46 -15.73
C ASP A 434 -4.34 -26.91 -16.57
N SER A 435 -4.09 -27.75 -17.56
CA SER A 435 -5.07 -28.32 -18.46
C SER A 435 -5.99 -29.36 -17.77
N THR A 436 -5.72 -29.67 -16.50
CA THR A 436 -6.62 -30.53 -15.73
C THR A 436 -7.88 -29.73 -15.40
N PRO A 437 -9.05 -30.05 -16.01
CA PRO A 437 -10.27 -29.28 -15.77
C PRO A 437 -10.64 -29.37 -14.29
N THR A 438 -10.52 -28.27 -13.55
CA THR A 438 -11.09 -28.19 -12.21
C THR A 438 -12.61 -28.13 -12.36
N GLY A 439 -13.24 -29.28 -12.45
CA GLY A 439 -14.68 -29.46 -12.32
C GLY A 439 -15.53 -29.36 -13.59
N ILE A 440 -14.97 -29.22 -14.80
CA ILE A 440 -15.72 -29.36 -16.05
C ILE A 440 -15.09 -30.49 -16.87
N SER A 441 -15.68 -31.66 -16.76
CA SER A 441 -15.33 -32.79 -17.62
C SER A 441 -16.12 -32.67 -18.92
N THR A 442 -15.47 -32.39 -20.05
CA THR A 442 -16.04 -32.68 -21.36
C THR A 442 -15.93 -34.19 -21.57
N THR A 443 -16.79 -34.94 -20.94
CA THR A 443 -16.95 -36.38 -21.24
C THR A 443 -17.97 -36.55 -22.32
N THR A 444 -17.54 -37.08 -23.44
CA THR A 444 -18.47 -37.86 -24.31
C THR A 444 -19.21 -38.87 -23.42
N PRO A 445 -20.50 -38.92 -23.43
CA PRO A 445 -21.26 -39.74 -22.47
C PRO A 445 -20.95 -41.21 -22.66
N GLN A 446 -20.26 -41.81 -21.69
CA GLN A 446 -20.17 -43.25 -21.57
C GLN A 446 -21.45 -43.69 -20.86
N SER A 447 -22.31 -44.32 -21.60
CA SER A 447 -23.48 -45.19 -21.38
C SER A 447 -24.39 -45.07 -20.16
N ASP A 448 -24.25 -44.17 -19.22
CA ASP A 448 -25.23 -43.99 -18.13
C ASP A 448 -26.21 -42.87 -18.47
N LYS A 449 -27.48 -43.21 -18.66
CA LYS A 449 -28.52 -42.21 -18.92
C LYS A 449 -28.64 -41.27 -17.74
N PRO A 450 -28.61 -39.93 -17.98
CA PRO A 450 -28.85 -38.98 -16.93
C PRO A 450 -30.22 -39.16 -16.26
N GLU A 451 -30.24 -39.09 -14.93
CA GLU A 451 -31.49 -39.07 -14.16
C GLU A 451 -32.22 -37.73 -14.31
N ALA A 452 -31.43 -36.63 -14.27
CA ALA A 452 -31.95 -35.27 -14.42
C ALA A 452 -30.86 -34.32 -14.91
N ILE A 453 -31.29 -33.29 -15.65
CA ILE A 453 -30.44 -32.17 -16.10
C ILE A 453 -31.01 -30.90 -15.46
N TYR A 454 -30.10 -30.06 -14.92
CA TYR A 454 -30.46 -28.78 -14.31
C TYR A 454 -29.68 -27.65 -14.94
N ASP A 455 -30.30 -26.49 -15.06
CA ASP A 455 -29.58 -25.25 -15.38
C ASP A 455 -28.80 -24.71 -14.16
N LEU A 456 -28.07 -23.64 -14.33
CA LEU A 456 -27.29 -23.02 -13.25
C LEU A 456 -28.15 -22.41 -12.14
N TYR A 457 -29.45 -22.24 -12.37
CA TYR A 457 -30.41 -21.77 -11.37
C TYR A 457 -31.10 -22.92 -10.63
N GLY A 458 -30.68 -24.18 -10.88
CA GLY A 458 -31.24 -25.37 -10.25
C GLY A 458 -32.60 -25.81 -10.84
N ARG A 459 -33.04 -25.25 -11.97
CA ARG A 459 -34.26 -25.63 -12.64
C ARG A 459 -34.02 -26.89 -13.47
N ARG A 460 -34.89 -27.87 -13.33
CA ARG A 460 -34.82 -29.11 -14.14
C ARG A 460 -35.17 -28.80 -15.60
N ILE A 461 -34.32 -29.24 -16.51
CA ILE A 461 -34.43 -29.04 -17.96
C ILE A 461 -34.64 -30.39 -18.62
N ASN A 462 -35.55 -30.47 -19.61
CA ASN A 462 -35.69 -31.65 -20.43
C ASN A 462 -34.53 -31.82 -21.40
N ALA A 463 -34.09 -33.05 -21.64
CA ALA A 463 -32.96 -33.30 -22.51
C ALA A 463 -33.12 -32.73 -23.94
N SER A 464 -34.37 -32.62 -24.41
CA SER A 464 -34.71 -32.01 -25.70
C SER A 464 -34.61 -30.46 -25.72
N GLU A 465 -34.50 -29.83 -24.56
CA GLU A 465 -34.42 -28.37 -24.42
C GLU A 465 -33.02 -27.90 -24.15
N VAL A 466 -32.04 -28.81 -24.00
CA VAL A 466 -30.65 -28.51 -23.78
C VAL A 466 -30.07 -27.83 -25.03
N LYS A 467 -29.57 -26.59 -24.85
CA LYS A 467 -28.87 -25.79 -25.86
C LYS A 467 -27.40 -25.70 -25.49
N SER A 468 -26.60 -25.06 -26.34
CA SER A 468 -25.26 -24.68 -25.98
C SER A 468 -25.25 -23.95 -24.63
N GLY A 469 -24.43 -24.40 -23.68
CA GLY A 469 -24.35 -23.83 -22.33
C GLY A 469 -23.91 -24.82 -21.26
N LEU A 470 -23.79 -24.33 -20.03
CA LEU A 470 -23.34 -25.10 -18.85
C LEU A 470 -24.58 -25.64 -18.10
N TYR A 471 -24.56 -26.95 -17.78
CA TYR A 471 -25.63 -27.64 -17.07
C TYR A 471 -25.07 -28.54 -15.97
N ILE A 472 -25.90 -28.87 -14.99
CA ILE A 472 -25.61 -29.87 -13.95
C ILE A 472 -26.39 -31.14 -14.30
N ILE A 473 -25.66 -32.23 -14.52
CA ILE A 473 -26.28 -33.56 -14.80
C ILE A 473 -26.19 -34.40 -13.54
N LYS A 474 -27.34 -34.90 -13.09
CA LYS A 474 -27.46 -35.91 -12.02
C LYS A 474 -27.64 -37.28 -12.65
N TYR A 475 -26.81 -38.23 -12.23
CA TYR A 475 -26.87 -39.62 -12.67
C TYR A 475 -27.57 -40.51 -11.65
N LYS A 476 -28.07 -41.66 -12.08
CA LYS A 476 -28.79 -42.61 -11.21
C LYS A 476 -27.94 -43.17 -10.05
N ASN A 477 -26.62 -43.16 -10.17
CA ASN A 477 -25.71 -43.54 -9.11
C ASN A 477 -25.52 -42.46 -8.02
N GLY A 478 -26.28 -41.35 -8.10
CA GLY A 478 -26.19 -40.21 -7.19
C GLY A 478 -25.10 -39.22 -7.53
N GLU A 479 -24.23 -39.52 -8.50
CA GLU A 479 -23.18 -38.61 -8.95
C GLU A 479 -23.77 -37.39 -9.67
N THR A 480 -23.17 -36.22 -9.47
CA THR A 480 -23.52 -34.99 -10.19
C THR A 480 -22.31 -34.46 -10.91
N LYS A 481 -22.49 -34.11 -12.20
CA LYS A 481 -21.41 -33.50 -13.02
C LYS A 481 -21.86 -32.17 -13.63
N LYS A 482 -20.94 -31.20 -13.72
CA LYS A 482 -21.12 -30.02 -14.57
C LYS A 482 -20.69 -30.37 -15.98
N VAL A 483 -21.55 -30.11 -16.97
CA VAL A 483 -21.31 -30.47 -18.38
C VAL A 483 -21.59 -29.26 -19.25
N VAL A 484 -20.69 -28.97 -20.19
CA VAL A 484 -20.92 -27.99 -21.25
C VAL A 484 -21.43 -28.71 -22.50
N PHE A 485 -22.55 -28.25 -23.02
CA PHE A 485 -23.05 -28.62 -24.33
C PHE A 485 -22.66 -27.50 -25.32
N ASN A 486 -21.98 -27.87 -26.40
CA ASN A 486 -21.61 -26.97 -27.50
C ASN A 486 -22.69 -26.83 -28.54
#